data_1dba0fef8d40a9123639ef60b7ca2473
#
_entry.id   1dba0fef8d40a9123639ef60b7ca2473
#
_cell.length_a   1.000
_cell.length_b   1.000
_cell.length_c   1.000
_cell.angle_alpha   90.00
_cell.angle_beta   90.00
_cell.angle_gamma   90.00
#
_symmetry.space_group_name_H-M   'P 1'
#
loop_
_entity.id
_entity.type
_entity.pdbx_description
1 polymer ?
#
loop_
_entity_poly.entity_id
_entity_poly.type
_entity_poly.pdbx_seq_one_letter_code
_entity_poly.pdbx_strand_id
1 'polypeptide(L)'
;MKLTPTREEFKKLAKTANLVAVSTQIDTDLDTPVSMYYKLVGEEKGFLLESVDAHQKFGRFSFIGAEPFINLQIYKNRLMIQEEELMKALDGSPVETMNQYMQKFRAVLGNQQLP
;
A
#
# COMPACT_ATOMS: atom_id res chain seq x y z
N MET A 1 6.45 -2.69 21.46
CA MET A 1 6.14 -2.16 20.12
C MET A 1 4.92 -1.23 20.20
N LYS A 2 5.11 0.01 19.79
CA LYS A 2 4.03 1.00 19.85
C LYS A 2 3.35 1.11 18.48
N LEU A 3 2.06 0.84 18.44
CA LEU A 3 1.25 1.01 17.24
C LEU A 3 0.59 2.39 17.21
N THR A 4 0.54 3.00 16.04
CA THR A 4 -0.14 4.27 15.78
C THR A 4 -1.13 4.10 14.64
N PRO A 5 -2.41 4.47 14.77
CA PRO A 5 -3.06 5.00 15.97
C PRO A 5 -3.23 3.96 17.08
N THR A 6 -3.61 4.42 18.26
CA THR A 6 -4.01 3.50 19.34
C THR A 6 -5.32 2.80 18.94
N ARG A 7 -5.66 1.72 19.65
CA ARG A 7 -6.90 0.99 19.39
C ARG A 7 -8.13 1.89 19.51
N GLU A 8 -8.15 2.79 20.48
CA GLU A 8 -9.26 3.70 20.69
C GLU A 8 -9.38 4.74 19.58
N GLU A 9 -8.24 5.32 19.18
CA GLU A 9 -8.18 6.24 18.04
C GLU A 9 -8.61 5.54 16.75
N PHE A 10 -8.15 4.33 16.52
CA PHE A 10 -8.55 3.52 15.37
C PHE A 10 -10.07 3.36 15.32
N LYS A 11 -10.71 3.02 16.44
CA LYS A 11 -12.16 2.86 16.49
C LYS A 11 -12.90 4.15 16.13
N LYS A 12 -12.38 5.30 16.52
CA LYS A 12 -12.95 6.60 16.15
C LYS A 12 -12.81 6.87 14.66
N LEU A 13 -11.62 6.62 14.10
CA LEU A 13 -11.35 6.82 12.68
C LEU A 13 -12.20 5.87 11.81
N ALA A 14 -12.39 4.64 12.24
CA ALA A 14 -13.16 3.63 11.53
C ALA A 14 -14.66 3.95 11.44
N LYS A 15 -15.16 4.92 12.18
CA LYS A 15 -16.55 5.35 12.07
C LYS A 15 -16.84 6.08 10.77
N THR A 16 -15.87 6.80 10.22
CA THR A 16 -16.01 7.62 9.02
C THR A 16 -15.13 7.17 7.86
N ALA A 17 -14.07 6.41 8.14
CA ALA A 17 -13.16 5.88 7.14
C ALA A 17 -13.35 4.36 7.01
N ASN A 18 -13.11 3.83 5.81
CA ASN A 18 -13.12 2.39 5.58
C ASN A 18 -11.73 1.83 5.28
N LEU A 19 -10.71 2.67 5.35
CA LEU A 19 -9.32 2.27 5.23
C LEU A 19 -8.49 3.11 6.20
N VAL A 20 -7.95 2.48 7.23
CA VAL A 20 -7.19 3.16 8.28
C VAL A 20 -5.79 2.58 8.31
N ALA A 21 -4.78 3.44 8.13
CA ALA A 21 -3.40 3.03 8.23
C ALA A 21 -3.00 2.80 9.70
N VAL A 22 -2.32 1.70 9.95
CA VAL A 22 -1.72 1.40 11.26
C VAL A 22 -0.24 1.19 11.04
N SER A 23 0.59 1.88 11.80
CA SER A 23 2.04 1.84 11.62
C SER A 23 2.80 1.65 12.92
N THR A 24 4.02 1.21 12.78
CA THR A 24 5.01 1.17 13.84
C THR A 24 6.39 1.32 13.21
N GLN A 25 7.35 1.72 14.03
CA GLN A 25 8.76 1.77 13.61
C GLN A 25 9.50 0.57 14.17
N ILE A 26 10.36 0.00 13.34
CA ILE A 26 11.25 -1.08 13.74
C ILE A 26 12.68 -0.72 13.30
N ASP A 27 13.65 -1.18 14.06
CA ASP A 27 15.05 -1.01 13.69
C ASP A 27 15.49 -2.10 12.71
N THR A 28 16.12 -1.68 11.63
CA THR A 28 16.56 -2.59 10.57
C THR A 28 18.02 -2.34 10.18
N ASP A 29 18.87 -2.07 11.17
CA ASP A 29 20.26 -1.67 10.94
C ASP A 29 21.09 -2.70 10.15
N LEU A 30 20.71 -3.97 10.24
CA LEU A 30 21.40 -5.06 9.58
C LEU A 30 20.77 -5.46 8.24
N ASP A 31 19.73 -4.76 7.81
CA ASP A 31 19.01 -5.10 6.59
C ASP A 31 19.20 -4.04 5.50
N THR A 32 19.14 -4.52 4.27
CA THR A 32 19.00 -3.67 3.07
C THR A 32 17.57 -3.72 2.56
N PRO A 33 17.16 -2.80 1.67
CA PRO A 33 15.84 -2.93 1.04
C PRO A 33 15.61 -4.28 0.37
N VAL A 34 16.63 -4.82 -0.28
CA VAL A 34 16.54 -6.13 -0.95
C VAL A 34 16.38 -7.26 0.06
N SER A 35 17.15 -7.27 1.15
CA SER A 35 17.02 -8.31 2.18
C SER A 35 15.66 -8.23 2.88
N MET A 36 15.15 -7.03 3.12
CA MET A 36 13.80 -6.83 3.67
C MET A 36 12.72 -7.32 2.71
N TYR A 37 12.90 -7.08 1.42
CA TYR A 37 11.98 -7.60 0.41
C TYR A 37 11.87 -9.13 0.49
N TYR A 38 13.00 -9.82 0.54
CA TYR A 38 13.01 -11.28 0.65
C TYR A 38 12.33 -11.78 1.93
N LYS A 39 12.50 -11.08 3.04
CA LYS A 39 11.87 -11.43 4.31
C LYS A 39 10.37 -11.20 4.32
N LEU A 40 9.90 -10.09 3.73
CA LEU A 40 8.50 -9.68 3.77
C LEU A 40 7.67 -10.28 2.64
N VAL A 41 8.23 -10.37 1.45
CA VAL A 41 7.53 -10.78 0.25
C VAL A 41 7.89 -12.21 -0.15
N GLY A 42 9.17 -12.54 -0.17
CA GLY A 42 9.63 -13.85 -0.62
C GLY A 42 9.24 -14.12 -2.06
N GLU A 43 8.57 -15.23 -2.30
CA GLU A 43 8.08 -15.64 -3.61
C GLU A 43 6.63 -15.22 -3.89
N GLU A 44 6.00 -14.56 -2.93
CA GLU A 44 4.63 -14.09 -3.05
C GLU A 44 4.55 -12.79 -3.85
N LYS A 45 3.33 -12.30 -4.05
CA LYS A 45 3.11 -11.03 -4.74
C LYS A 45 3.52 -9.85 -3.87
N GLY A 46 4.28 -8.95 -4.45
CA GLY A 46 4.71 -7.74 -3.77
C GLY A 46 5.49 -6.83 -4.71
N PHE A 47 6.02 -5.76 -4.16
CA PHE A 47 6.84 -4.83 -4.93
C PHE A 47 7.93 -4.20 -4.07
N LEU A 48 8.96 -3.72 -4.73
CA LEU A 48 10.00 -2.89 -4.16
C LEU A 48 10.17 -1.66 -5.05
N LEU A 49 9.95 -0.48 -4.47
CA LEU A 49 10.21 0.79 -5.12
C LEU A 49 11.37 1.47 -4.42
N GLU A 50 12.37 1.85 -5.17
CA GLU A 50 13.53 2.58 -4.65
C GLU A 50 13.60 3.94 -5.33
N SER A 51 13.76 5.00 -4.53
CA SER A 51 14.03 6.31 -5.07
C SER A 51 15.51 6.42 -5.44
N VAL A 52 15.79 6.81 -6.68
CA VAL A 52 17.14 7.11 -7.12
C VAL A 52 17.22 8.61 -7.36
N ASP A 53 17.77 9.33 -6.39
CA ASP A 53 18.07 10.74 -6.54
C ASP A 53 19.56 10.92 -6.81
N ALA A 54 19.90 11.49 -7.95
CA ALA A 54 21.26 11.77 -8.33
C ALA A 54 21.95 12.78 -7.42
N HIS A 55 21.19 13.59 -6.71
CA HIS A 55 21.74 14.64 -5.84
C HIS A 55 21.82 14.25 -4.36
N GLN A 56 21.19 13.20 -3.93
CA GLN A 56 21.28 12.54 -2.61
C GLN A 56 21.37 13.49 -1.39
N LYS A 57 20.82 14.69 -1.49
CA LYS A 57 20.90 15.68 -0.39
C LYS A 57 19.98 15.33 0.78
N PHE A 58 18.91 14.56 0.53
CA PHE A 58 17.93 14.14 1.50
C PHE A 58 17.69 12.65 1.35
N GLY A 59 17.64 11.93 2.44
CA GLY A 59 17.63 10.49 2.53
C GLY A 59 16.87 9.74 1.43
N ARG A 60 17.36 8.55 1.11
CA ARG A 60 16.69 7.63 0.19
C ARG A 60 15.56 6.94 0.92
N PHE A 61 14.43 6.83 0.24
CA PHE A 61 13.32 5.99 0.69
C PHE A 61 13.15 4.81 -0.24
N SER A 62 12.94 3.65 0.36
CA SER A 62 12.49 2.46 -0.36
C SER A 62 11.12 2.07 0.19
N PHE A 63 10.25 1.63 -0.70
CA PHE A 63 8.90 1.19 -0.34
C PHE A 63 8.75 -0.27 -0.72
N ILE A 64 8.28 -1.07 0.23
CA ILE A 64 8.03 -2.49 0.01
C ILE A 64 6.56 -2.74 0.30
N GLY A 65 5.85 -3.33 -0.67
CA GLY A 65 4.48 -3.79 -0.47
C GLY A 65 4.41 -5.30 -0.50
N ALA A 66 3.66 -5.87 0.42
CA ALA A 66 3.46 -7.30 0.54
C ALA A 66 1.98 -7.59 0.80
N GLU A 67 1.56 -8.81 0.49
CA GLU A 67 0.20 -9.29 0.78
C GLU A 67 -0.90 -8.35 0.28
N PRO A 68 -0.96 -8.05 -1.04
CA PRO A 68 -2.02 -7.19 -1.55
C PRO A 68 -3.38 -7.87 -1.38
N PHE A 69 -4.34 -7.15 -0.82
CA PHE A 69 -5.72 -7.66 -0.72
C PHE A 69 -6.54 -7.36 -1.98
N ILE A 70 -6.08 -6.44 -2.83
CA ILE A 70 -6.67 -6.14 -4.12
C ILE A 70 -5.56 -6.03 -5.16
N ASN A 71 -5.77 -6.67 -6.30
CA ASN A 71 -4.85 -6.60 -7.42
C ASN A 71 -5.61 -6.05 -8.64
N LEU A 72 -5.10 -4.96 -9.18
CA LEU A 72 -5.66 -4.33 -10.37
C LEU A 72 -4.72 -4.56 -11.54
N GLN A 73 -5.26 -5.12 -12.63
CA GLN A 73 -4.51 -5.34 -13.87
C GLN A 73 -5.17 -4.55 -14.99
N ILE A 74 -4.39 -3.70 -15.64
CA ILE A 74 -4.87 -2.81 -16.69
C ILE A 74 -4.51 -3.39 -18.06
N TYR A 75 -5.53 -3.61 -18.87
CA TYR A 75 -5.41 -3.98 -20.27
C TYR A 75 -5.91 -2.81 -21.14
N LYS A 76 -5.76 -2.92 -22.45
CA LYS A 76 -6.08 -1.81 -23.36
C LYS A 76 -7.48 -1.20 -23.16
N ASN A 77 -8.51 -2.05 -23.01
CA ASN A 77 -9.91 -1.62 -22.86
C ASN A 77 -10.59 -2.30 -21.67
N ARG A 78 -9.82 -2.73 -20.67
CA ARG A 78 -10.37 -3.56 -19.61
C ARG A 78 -9.56 -3.38 -18.34
N LEU A 79 -10.25 -3.29 -17.21
CA LEU A 79 -9.66 -3.37 -15.87
C LEU A 79 -10.07 -4.70 -15.25
N MET A 80 -9.08 -5.50 -14.87
CA MET A 80 -9.29 -6.73 -14.11
C MET A 80 -9.05 -6.43 -12.63
N ILE A 81 -10.02 -6.77 -11.80
CA ILE A 81 -9.97 -6.55 -10.35
C ILE A 81 -10.00 -7.92 -9.68
N GLN A 82 -8.99 -8.23 -8.91
CA GLN A 82 -8.94 -9.44 -8.10
C GLN A 82 -9.01 -9.06 -6.62
N GLU A 83 -10.11 -9.44 -5.96
CA GLU A 83 -10.29 -9.32 -4.51
C GLU A 83 -10.42 -10.72 -3.95
N GLU A 84 -9.45 -11.16 -3.14
CA GLU A 84 -9.37 -12.53 -2.63
C GLU A 84 -9.47 -13.54 -3.79
N GLU A 85 -10.48 -14.40 -3.80
CA GLU A 85 -10.70 -15.38 -4.88
C GLU A 85 -11.65 -14.85 -5.98
N LEU A 86 -12.21 -13.66 -5.81
CA LEU A 86 -13.13 -13.09 -6.77
C LEU A 86 -12.38 -12.31 -7.85
N MET A 87 -12.74 -12.57 -9.10
CA MET A 87 -12.21 -11.87 -10.26
C MET A 87 -13.34 -11.13 -10.96
N LYS A 88 -13.15 -9.83 -11.18
CA LYS A 88 -14.13 -8.98 -11.84
C LYS A 88 -13.45 -8.23 -12.99
N ALA A 89 -14.13 -8.18 -14.13
CA ALA A 89 -13.68 -7.41 -15.28
C ALA A 89 -14.61 -6.22 -15.50
N LEU A 90 -14.03 -5.04 -15.71
CA LEU A 90 -14.75 -3.83 -16.07
C LEU A 90 -14.24 -3.34 -17.42
N ASP A 91 -15.14 -3.24 -18.38
CA ASP A 91 -14.82 -2.73 -19.71
C ASP A 91 -14.88 -1.20 -19.74
N GLY A 92 -14.10 -0.59 -20.63
CA GLY A 92 -14.06 0.85 -20.83
C GLY A 92 -12.65 1.40 -20.69
N SER A 93 -12.55 2.72 -20.50
CA SER A 93 -11.26 3.36 -20.25
C SER A 93 -10.69 2.85 -18.90
N PRO A 94 -9.53 2.16 -18.89
CA PRO A 94 -9.01 1.58 -17.66
C PRO A 94 -8.67 2.61 -16.59
N VAL A 95 -8.19 3.78 -16.99
CA VAL A 95 -7.82 4.86 -16.04
C VAL A 95 -9.06 5.41 -15.35
N GLU A 96 -10.10 5.72 -16.10
CA GLU A 96 -11.36 6.23 -15.53
C GLU A 96 -12.03 5.17 -14.65
N THR A 97 -12.06 3.94 -15.11
CA THR A 97 -12.65 2.82 -14.36
C THR A 97 -11.89 2.58 -13.06
N MET A 98 -10.58 2.62 -13.09
CA MET A 98 -9.73 2.51 -11.90
C MET A 98 -10.00 3.65 -10.92
N ASN A 99 -10.09 4.88 -11.41
CA ASN A 99 -10.39 6.03 -10.55
C ASN A 99 -11.75 5.91 -9.87
N GLN A 100 -12.77 5.46 -10.60
CA GLN A 100 -14.09 5.21 -10.03
C GLN A 100 -14.05 4.11 -8.97
N TYR A 101 -13.34 3.03 -9.25
CA TYR A 101 -13.17 1.94 -8.29
C TYR A 101 -12.49 2.40 -7.01
N MET A 102 -11.44 3.22 -7.13
CA MET A 102 -10.69 3.73 -5.98
C MET A 102 -11.51 4.68 -5.10
N GLN A 103 -12.56 5.29 -5.62
CA GLN A 103 -13.41 6.21 -4.85
C GLN A 103 -14.20 5.52 -3.73
N LYS A 104 -14.35 4.21 -3.75
CA LYS A 104 -14.98 3.48 -2.65
C LYS A 104 -14.16 3.50 -1.36
N PHE A 105 -12.87 3.80 -1.44
CA PHE A 105 -11.97 3.86 -0.30
C PHE A 105 -11.96 5.25 0.31
N ARG A 106 -12.29 5.34 1.59
CA ARG A 106 -12.14 6.53 2.40
C ARG A 106 -10.99 6.30 3.36
N ALA A 107 -9.78 6.65 2.91
CA ALA A 107 -8.54 6.39 3.62
C ALA A 107 -8.24 7.53 4.61
N VAL A 108 -7.70 7.19 5.77
CA VAL A 108 -7.23 8.14 6.75
C VAL A 108 -5.96 7.63 7.43
N LEU A 109 -5.02 8.55 7.65
CA LEU A 109 -3.76 8.27 8.33
C LEU A 109 -3.80 8.64 9.82
N GLY A 110 -4.82 9.38 10.25
CA GLY A 110 -4.85 9.95 11.60
C GLY A 110 -3.73 10.99 11.78
N ASN A 111 -3.05 10.94 12.91
CA ASN A 111 -1.95 11.85 13.23
C ASN A 111 -0.58 11.31 12.80
N GLN A 112 -0.55 10.30 11.92
CA GLN A 112 0.68 9.68 11.45
C GLN A 112 1.38 10.58 10.44
N GLN A 113 2.69 10.70 10.58
CA GLN A 113 3.55 11.29 9.57
C GLN A 113 4.28 10.17 8.87
N LEU A 114 3.90 9.93 7.63
CA LEU A 114 4.55 8.94 6.76
C LEU A 114 5.40 9.66 5.72
N PRO A 115 6.50 9.07 5.27
CA PRO A 115 7.34 9.67 4.24
C PRO A 115 6.63 9.84 2.91
#